data_832ace3778067e8a8680ebb6418606c3
#
_entry.id   832ace3778067e8a8680ebb6418606c3
#
_cell.length_a   1.000
_cell.length_b   1.000
_cell.length_c   1.000
_cell.angle_alpha   90.00
_cell.angle_beta   90.00
_cell.angle_gamma   90.00
#
_symmetry.space_group_name_H-M   'P 1'
#
loop_
_entity.id
_entity.type
_entity.pdbx_description
1 polymer ?
#
loop_
_entity_poly.entity_id
_entity_poly.type
_entity_poly.pdbx_seq_one_letter_code
_entity_poly.pdbx_strand_id
1 'polypeptide(L)'
;LGFDDILDDYVLTSNINEVGGLGLISKNISDLTGIEGFRDLLNLDLSGNNLSFADLSKNKVLRNLNLSGNQFKSIDLTKNTELESLKIDNNDLTELDVSKNIELSTLQLDENNLSEIDVSNNTGLGYLTLIGNSLTKIDVKNNLKLSNLRLDRNEISEIDVKRNINLKRLSLSYNNISSIDVSK
;
A
#
# COMPACT_ATOMS: atom_id res chain seq x y z
N LEU A 1 -11.81 19.95 -13.30
CA LEU A 1 -11.85 19.94 -11.82
C LEU A 1 -12.32 21.30 -11.22
N GLY A 2 -12.55 22.33 -12.03
CA GLY A 2 -13.09 23.60 -11.56
C GLY A 2 -12.11 24.49 -10.78
N PHE A 3 -10.82 24.26 -10.94
CA PHE A 3 -9.77 25.03 -10.27
C PHE A 3 -9.26 26.22 -11.10
N ASP A 4 -9.84 26.44 -12.28
CA ASP A 4 -9.44 27.50 -13.19
C ASP A 4 -10.66 28.06 -13.95
N ASP A 5 -10.70 29.37 -14.14
CA ASP A 5 -11.75 30.07 -14.87
C ASP A 5 -11.45 30.20 -16.38
N ILE A 6 -10.25 29.79 -16.82
CA ILE A 6 -9.78 29.85 -18.20
C ILE A 6 -9.57 28.44 -18.73
N LEU A 7 -10.28 28.07 -19.80
CA LEU A 7 -10.09 26.79 -20.49
C LEU A 7 -8.87 26.87 -21.42
N ASP A 8 -7.66 26.79 -20.87
CA ASP A 8 -6.40 26.88 -21.60
C ASP A 8 -5.49 25.64 -21.41
N ASP A 9 -6.04 24.53 -20.91
CA ASP A 9 -5.33 23.28 -20.59
C ASP A 9 -4.31 23.37 -19.43
N TYR A 10 -4.26 24.51 -18.71
CA TYR A 10 -3.37 24.74 -17.57
C TYR A 10 -4.18 25.10 -16.32
N VAL A 11 -3.77 24.59 -15.18
CA VAL A 11 -4.31 24.99 -13.87
C VAL A 11 -3.22 25.73 -13.11
N LEU A 12 -3.55 26.92 -12.56
CA LEU A 12 -2.60 27.65 -11.71
C LEU A 12 -2.21 26.78 -10.51
N THR A 13 -0.92 26.57 -10.32
CA THR A 13 -0.39 25.73 -9.22
C THR A 13 -0.88 26.21 -7.85
N SER A 14 -1.08 27.53 -7.69
CA SER A 14 -1.66 28.11 -6.47
C SER A 14 -3.09 27.61 -6.18
N ASN A 15 -3.84 27.20 -7.20
CA ASN A 15 -5.23 26.76 -7.05
C ASN A 15 -5.35 25.29 -6.63
N ILE A 16 -4.29 24.50 -6.80
CA ILE A 16 -4.26 23.06 -6.49
C ILE A 16 -3.40 22.72 -5.30
N ASN A 17 -2.53 23.61 -4.82
CA ASN A 17 -1.65 23.36 -3.67
C ASN A 17 -2.43 23.02 -2.39
N GLU A 18 -3.60 23.63 -2.17
CA GLU A 18 -4.40 23.41 -0.95
C GLU A 18 -5.35 22.21 -1.04
N VAL A 19 -5.29 21.44 -2.14
CA VAL A 19 -6.13 20.27 -2.31
C VAL A 19 -5.59 19.13 -1.45
N GLY A 20 -6.24 18.88 -0.32
CA GLY A 20 -5.84 17.82 0.61
C GLY A 20 -6.37 16.41 0.25
N GLY A 21 -7.32 16.29 -0.67
CA GLY A 21 -7.88 15.02 -1.10
C GLY A 21 -8.26 14.98 -2.57
N LEU A 22 -7.84 13.92 -3.28
CA LEU A 22 -8.15 13.71 -4.69
C LEU A 22 -8.59 12.26 -4.92
N GLY A 23 -9.83 12.08 -5.40
CA GLY A 23 -10.40 10.79 -5.77
C GLY A 23 -10.66 10.72 -7.27
N LEU A 24 -9.98 9.81 -7.96
CA LEU A 24 -10.07 9.60 -9.41
C LEU A 24 -10.33 8.12 -9.72
N ILE A 25 -11.31 7.53 -9.02
CA ILE A 25 -11.62 6.09 -9.08
C ILE A 25 -12.22 5.73 -10.44
N SER A 26 -11.71 4.67 -11.07
CA SER A 26 -12.27 4.06 -12.30
C SER A 26 -12.49 5.08 -13.44
N LYS A 27 -11.46 5.88 -13.73
CA LYS A 27 -11.48 6.89 -14.78
C LYS A 27 -10.69 6.52 -16.03
N ASN A 28 -10.17 5.27 -16.10
CA ASN A 28 -9.30 4.80 -17.18
C ASN A 28 -8.00 5.62 -17.31
N ILE A 29 -7.51 6.20 -16.23
CA ILE A 29 -6.29 7.01 -16.21
C ILE A 29 -5.08 6.11 -16.40
N SER A 30 -4.20 6.48 -17.32
CA SER A 30 -2.92 5.81 -17.57
C SER A 30 -1.70 6.72 -17.38
N ASP A 31 -1.92 8.02 -17.19
CA ASP A 31 -0.88 9.04 -16.97
C ASP A 31 -1.31 9.98 -15.84
N LEU A 32 -0.39 10.24 -14.91
CA LEU A 32 -0.58 11.14 -13.76
C LEU A 32 0.26 12.41 -13.89
N THR A 33 0.69 12.79 -15.08
CA THR A 33 1.38 14.07 -15.29
C THR A 33 0.58 15.22 -14.67
N GLY A 34 1.24 16.06 -13.88
CA GLY A 34 0.60 17.16 -13.14
C GLY A 34 0.28 16.84 -11.66
N ILE A 35 0.36 15.56 -11.24
CA ILE A 35 0.12 15.19 -9.82
C ILE A 35 1.13 15.84 -8.88
N GLU A 36 2.32 16.15 -9.35
CA GLU A 36 3.38 16.83 -8.61
C GLU A 36 3.00 18.25 -8.17
N GLY A 37 1.98 18.85 -8.80
CA GLY A 37 1.41 20.15 -8.42
C GLY A 37 0.58 20.09 -7.13
N PHE A 38 0.05 18.93 -6.74
CA PHE A 38 -0.78 18.77 -5.54
C PHE A 38 0.07 18.50 -4.29
N ARG A 39 0.78 19.52 -3.80
CA ARG A 39 1.81 19.33 -2.76
C ARG A 39 1.26 19.07 -1.37
N ASP A 40 0.05 19.54 -1.07
CA ASP A 40 -0.62 19.37 0.23
C ASP A 40 -1.60 18.19 0.25
N LEU A 41 -1.47 17.28 -0.75
CA LEU A 41 -2.34 16.13 -0.89
C LEU A 41 -2.09 15.10 0.23
N LEU A 42 -3.09 14.94 1.09
CA LEU A 42 -3.09 13.96 2.19
C LEU A 42 -3.70 12.63 1.79
N ASN A 43 -4.71 12.67 0.91
CA ASN A 43 -5.48 11.49 0.50
C ASN A 43 -5.55 11.42 -1.02
N LEU A 44 -5.10 10.30 -1.59
CA LEU A 44 -5.13 10.05 -3.02
C LEU A 44 -5.75 8.68 -3.30
N ASP A 45 -6.87 8.65 -4.00
CA ASP A 45 -7.50 7.43 -4.46
C ASP A 45 -7.51 7.36 -6.00
N LEU A 46 -6.70 6.46 -6.54
CA LEU A 46 -6.53 6.18 -7.97
C LEU A 46 -6.96 4.76 -8.32
N SER A 47 -7.78 4.14 -7.47
CA SER A 47 -8.17 2.74 -7.67
C SER A 47 -8.96 2.52 -8.96
N GLY A 48 -8.77 1.34 -9.56
CA GLY A 48 -9.49 0.93 -10.75
C GLY A 48 -9.11 1.71 -12.02
N ASN A 49 -7.84 2.06 -12.17
CA ASN A 49 -7.33 2.77 -13.36
C ASN A 49 -6.37 1.88 -14.19
N ASN A 50 -5.65 2.46 -15.12
CA ASN A 50 -4.73 1.77 -16.03
C ASN A 50 -3.27 2.20 -15.79
N LEU A 51 -2.93 2.57 -14.55
CA LEU A 51 -1.62 3.08 -14.21
C LEU A 51 -0.61 1.94 -14.09
N SER A 52 0.54 2.09 -14.73
CA SER A 52 1.71 1.22 -14.54
C SER A 52 2.90 1.95 -13.90
N PHE A 53 2.79 3.28 -13.79
CA PHE A 53 3.80 4.16 -13.20
C PHE A 53 3.11 5.35 -12.53
N ALA A 54 3.70 5.86 -11.44
CA ALA A 54 3.36 7.12 -10.81
C ALA A 54 4.59 7.70 -10.10
N ASP A 55 4.94 8.96 -10.40
CA ASP A 55 5.93 9.71 -9.60
C ASP A 55 5.19 10.52 -8.54
N LEU A 56 5.22 10.03 -7.30
CA LEU A 56 4.62 10.69 -6.13
C LEU A 56 5.67 11.39 -5.26
N SER A 57 6.89 11.58 -5.75
CA SER A 57 8.02 12.12 -4.97
C SER A 57 7.80 13.57 -4.48
N LYS A 58 6.87 14.30 -5.06
CA LYS A 58 6.51 15.68 -4.66
C LYS A 58 5.32 15.72 -3.70
N ASN A 59 4.52 14.65 -3.60
CA ASN A 59 3.36 14.55 -2.72
C ASN A 59 3.79 13.99 -1.34
N LYS A 60 4.68 14.71 -0.67
CA LYS A 60 5.44 14.21 0.50
C LYS A 60 4.58 14.03 1.76
N VAL A 61 3.45 14.75 1.84
CA VAL A 61 2.55 14.72 3.00
C VAL A 61 1.42 13.71 2.85
N LEU A 62 1.48 12.84 1.81
CA LEU A 62 0.49 11.77 1.63
C LEU A 62 0.45 10.87 2.85
N ARG A 63 -0.77 10.67 3.38
CA ARG A 63 -1.09 9.75 4.48
C ARG A 63 -1.89 8.54 4.02
N ASN A 64 -2.82 8.75 3.08
CA ASN A 64 -3.65 7.67 2.57
C ASN A 64 -3.52 7.57 1.06
N LEU A 65 -3.03 6.43 0.59
CA LEU A 65 -2.83 6.15 -0.84
C LEU A 65 -3.54 4.86 -1.21
N ASN A 66 -4.43 4.94 -2.21
CA ASN A 66 -5.09 3.78 -2.79
C ASN A 66 -4.79 3.69 -4.29
N LEU A 67 -4.04 2.66 -4.67
CA LEU A 67 -3.65 2.32 -6.05
C LEU A 67 -4.22 0.97 -6.49
N SER A 68 -5.20 0.42 -5.76
CA SER A 68 -5.74 -0.92 -6.04
C SER A 68 -6.35 -1.03 -7.43
N GLY A 69 -6.21 -2.19 -8.08
CA GLY A 69 -6.77 -2.42 -9.41
C GLY A 69 -6.12 -1.57 -10.51
N ASN A 70 -4.81 -1.57 -10.56
CA ASN A 70 -3.97 -0.94 -11.60
C ASN A 70 -2.99 -1.97 -12.19
N GLN A 71 -1.89 -1.54 -12.78
CA GLN A 71 -0.91 -2.38 -13.48
C GLN A 71 0.54 -2.14 -12.98
N PHE A 72 0.70 -1.77 -11.70
CA PHE A 72 2.02 -1.50 -11.11
C PHE A 72 2.82 -2.79 -10.97
N LYS A 73 4.05 -2.81 -11.51
CA LYS A 73 5.05 -3.87 -11.23
C LYS A 73 5.99 -3.50 -10.09
N SER A 74 6.18 -2.22 -9.88
CA SER A 74 6.91 -1.61 -8.76
C SER A 74 6.45 -0.17 -8.57
N ILE A 75 6.72 0.42 -7.42
CA ILE A 75 6.50 1.85 -7.15
C ILE A 75 7.51 2.34 -6.11
N ASP A 76 8.06 3.54 -6.33
CA ASP A 76 8.93 4.21 -5.35
C ASP A 76 8.10 5.10 -4.42
N LEU A 77 7.97 4.70 -3.16
CA LEU A 77 7.30 5.46 -2.09
C LEU A 77 8.28 5.99 -1.04
N THR A 78 9.59 5.99 -1.32
CA THR A 78 10.63 6.39 -0.35
C THR A 78 10.55 7.85 0.07
N LYS A 79 9.83 8.69 -0.69
CA LYS A 79 9.60 10.12 -0.37
C LYS A 79 8.29 10.38 0.36
N ASN A 80 7.40 9.38 0.43
CA ASN A 80 6.08 9.50 1.06
C ASN A 80 6.13 8.95 2.49
N THR A 81 7.01 9.53 3.30
CA THR A 81 7.35 8.99 4.64
C THR A 81 6.24 9.12 5.67
N GLU A 82 5.21 9.95 5.40
CA GLU A 82 4.04 10.14 6.26
C GLU A 82 2.89 9.15 5.95
N LEU A 83 3.10 8.17 5.06
CA LEU A 83 2.06 7.19 4.73
C LEU A 83 1.65 6.38 5.96
N GLU A 84 0.36 6.49 6.31
CA GLU A 84 -0.32 5.75 7.37
C GLU A 84 -1.11 4.55 6.82
N SER A 85 -1.65 4.70 5.60
CA SER A 85 -2.42 3.65 4.92
C SER A 85 -2.02 3.55 3.45
N LEU A 86 -1.61 2.34 3.04
CA LEU A 86 -1.33 1.99 1.65
C LEU A 86 -2.20 0.82 1.23
N LYS A 87 -2.94 1.00 0.13
CA LYS A 87 -3.69 -0.05 -0.56
C LYS A 87 -3.22 -0.13 -1.99
N ILE A 88 -2.74 -1.29 -2.40
CA ILE A 88 -2.24 -1.54 -3.76
C ILE A 88 -2.56 -2.97 -4.20
N ASP A 89 -3.76 -3.44 -3.80
CA ASP A 89 -4.30 -4.74 -4.14
C ASP A 89 -4.55 -4.86 -5.65
N ASN A 90 -4.55 -6.09 -6.19
CA ASN A 90 -4.86 -6.34 -7.60
C ASN A 90 -3.97 -5.51 -8.54
N ASN A 91 -2.67 -5.75 -8.44
CA ASN A 91 -1.63 -5.20 -9.31
C ASN A 91 -0.66 -6.33 -9.72
N ASP A 92 0.45 -5.97 -10.36
CA ASP A 92 1.46 -6.92 -10.82
C ASP A 92 2.77 -6.80 -10.02
N LEU A 93 2.72 -6.33 -8.75
CA LEU A 93 3.90 -6.07 -7.95
C LEU A 93 4.73 -7.33 -7.74
N THR A 94 6.01 -7.27 -8.10
CA THR A 94 7.01 -8.30 -7.80
C THR A 94 7.89 -7.94 -6.61
N GLU A 95 7.95 -6.65 -6.26
CA GLU A 95 8.69 -6.09 -5.13
C GLU A 95 8.01 -4.83 -4.60
N LEU A 96 8.22 -4.52 -3.33
CA LEU A 96 7.79 -3.25 -2.72
C LEU A 96 8.70 -2.94 -1.52
N ASP A 97 9.36 -1.78 -1.56
CA ASP A 97 10.12 -1.25 -0.42
C ASP A 97 9.26 -0.28 0.40
N VAL A 98 8.89 -0.68 1.61
CA VAL A 98 8.17 0.14 2.59
C VAL A 98 9.05 0.55 3.78
N SER A 99 10.36 0.38 3.69
CA SER A 99 11.30 0.62 4.78
C SER A 99 11.33 2.07 5.28
N LYS A 100 10.93 3.03 4.43
CA LYS A 100 10.85 4.47 4.77
C LYS A 100 9.47 4.91 5.25
N ASN A 101 8.45 4.08 5.06
CA ASN A 101 7.05 4.40 5.41
C ASN A 101 6.75 3.88 6.83
N ILE A 102 7.51 4.37 7.80
CA ILE A 102 7.50 3.84 9.18
C ILE A 102 6.18 4.12 9.93
N GLU A 103 5.38 5.07 9.45
CA GLU A 103 4.07 5.41 10.03
C GLU A 103 2.94 4.48 9.57
N LEU A 104 3.23 3.51 8.67
CA LEU A 104 2.20 2.59 8.18
C LEU A 104 1.53 1.81 9.32
N SER A 105 0.23 1.97 9.40
CA SER A 105 -0.68 1.22 10.27
C SER A 105 -1.53 0.20 9.51
N THR A 106 -1.75 0.47 8.22
CA THR A 106 -2.52 -0.39 7.30
C THR A 106 -1.74 -0.61 6.01
N LEU A 107 -1.55 -1.88 5.64
CA LEU A 107 -0.92 -2.27 4.38
C LEU A 107 -1.73 -3.39 3.73
N GLN A 108 -2.26 -3.12 2.53
CA GLN A 108 -3.05 -4.05 1.73
C GLN A 108 -2.35 -4.30 0.39
N LEU A 109 -2.00 -5.56 0.13
CA LEU A 109 -1.20 -6.03 -1.00
C LEU A 109 -1.77 -7.30 -1.63
N ASP A 110 -3.07 -7.51 -1.46
CA ASP A 110 -3.74 -8.72 -1.96
C ASP A 110 -3.64 -8.81 -3.50
N GLU A 111 -3.59 -10.04 -4.03
CA GLU A 111 -3.57 -10.31 -5.46
C GLU A 111 -2.44 -9.54 -6.19
N ASN A 112 -1.21 -9.84 -5.81
CA ASN A 112 0.04 -9.39 -6.43
C ASN A 112 0.97 -10.58 -6.70
N ASN A 113 2.21 -10.33 -7.11
CA ASN A 113 3.21 -11.35 -7.44
C ASN A 113 4.41 -11.32 -6.48
N LEU A 114 4.21 -10.90 -5.23
CA LEU A 114 5.28 -10.76 -4.24
C LEU A 114 5.77 -12.15 -3.78
N SER A 115 7.08 -12.40 -3.86
CA SER A 115 7.72 -13.58 -3.29
C SER A 115 8.30 -13.31 -1.89
N GLU A 116 8.52 -12.04 -1.55
CA GLU A 116 8.97 -11.60 -0.23
C GLU A 116 8.51 -10.16 0.03
N ILE A 117 8.49 -9.77 1.29
CA ILE A 117 8.33 -8.39 1.75
C ILE A 117 8.99 -8.22 3.12
N ASP A 118 9.70 -7.12 3.31
CA ASP A 118 10.24 -6.72 4.61
C ASP A 118 9.38 -5.63 5.24
N VAL A 119 8.69 -5.97 6.32
CA VAL A 119 7.86 -5.07 7.12
C VAL A 119 8.47 -4.76 8.49
N SER A 120 9.75 -5.08 8.70
CA SER A 120 10.43 -4.98 9.99
C SER A 120 10.48 -3.57 10.56
N ASN A 121 10.51 -2.54 9.69
CA ASN A 121 10.50 -1.13 10.07
C ASN A 121 9.10 -0.57 10.33
N ASN A 122 8.05 -1.25 9.86
CA ASN A 122 6.66 -0.78 9.98
C ASN A 122 6.05 -1.27 11.30
N THR A 123 6.66 -0.87 12.41
CA THR A 123 6.29 -1.36 13.75
C THR A 123 4.90 -0.90 14.20
N GLY A 124 4.32 0.08 13.49
CA GLY A 124 2.96 0.59 13.66
C GLY A 124 1.86 -0.27 13.07
N LEU A 125 2.21 -1.27 12.21
CA LEU A 125 1.22 -2.08 11.48
C LEU A 125 0.24 -2.78 12.43
N GLY A 126 -1.04 -2.46 12.27
CA GLY A 126 -2.17 -3.12 12.91
C GLY A 126 -2.95 -4.03 11.97
N TYR A 127 -2.93 -3.71 10.67
CA TYR A 127 -3.61 -4.44 9.61
C TYR A 127 -2.64 -4.74 8.46
N LEU A 128 -2.42 -6.03 8.17
CA LEU A 128 -1.59 -6.49 7.07
C LEU A 128 -2.32 -7.60 6.30
N THR A 129 -2.48 -7.42 4.99
CA THR A 129 -3.05 -8.43 4.11
C THR A 129 -2.21 -8.61 2.85
N LEU A 130 -1.93 -9.87 2.52
CA LEU A 130 -1.06 -10.33 1.43
C LEU A 130 -1.67 -11.56 0.74
N ILE A 131 -3.00 -11.61 0.66
CA ILE A 131 -3.72 -12.74 0.08
C ILE A 131 -3.37 -12.88 -1.41
N GLY A 132 -3.15 -14.12 -1.87
CA GLY A 132 -2.92 -14.35 -3.32
C GLY A 132 -1.60 -13.76 -3.80
N ASN A 133 -0.52 -14.05 -3.11
CA ASN A 133 0.86 -13.76 -3.50
C ASN A 133 1.66 -15.07 -3.61
N SER A 134 2.98 -14.99 -3.73
CA SER A 134 3.89 -16.14 -3.82
C SER A 134 4.86 -16.20 -2.63
N LEU A 135 4.42 -15.75 -1.44
CA LEU A 135 5.26 -15.70 -0.25
C LEU A 135 5.55 -17.11 0.26
N THR A 136 6.83 -17.43 0.46
CA THR A 136 7.24 -18.68 1.12
C THR A 136 7.44 -18.53 2.63
N LYS A 137 7.65 -17.29 3.09
CA LYS A 137 7.81 -16.90 4.50
C LYS A 137 7.48 -15.43 4.70
N ILE A 138 7.22 -15.03 5.94
CA ILE A 138 7.12 -13.64 6.36
C ILE A 138 7.60 -13.52 7.81
N ASP A 139 8.40 -12.49 8.12
CA ASP A 139 8.81 -12.16 9.49
C ASP A 139 8.01 -10.97 10.01
N VAL A 140 7.14 -11.21 10.98
CA VAL A 140 6.28 -10.19 11.62
C VAL A 140 6.65 -9.96 13.09
N LYS A 141 7.83 -10.41 13.53
CA LYS A 141 8.26 -10.35 14.94
C LYS A 141 8.31 -8.92 15.51
N ASN A 142 8.52 -7.90 14.66
CA ASN A 142 8.58 -6.50 15.06
C ASN A 142 7.21 -5.79 15.01
N ASN A 143 6.21 -6.38 14.37
CA ASN A 143 4.91 -5.77 14.16
C ASN A 143 3.97 -6.09 15.34
N LEU A 144 4.34 -5.62 16.53
CA LEU A 144 3.67 -5.98 17.79
C LEU A 144 2.23 -5.45 17.91
N LYS A 145 1.84 -4.49 17.06
CA LYS A 145 0.49 -3.92 17.00
C LYS A 145 -0.45 -4.71 16.08
N LEU A 146 0.06 -5.72 15.34
CA LEU A 146 -0.77 -6.51 14.43
C LEU A 146 -1.97 -7.12 15.17
N SER A 147 -3.15 -6.73 14.68
CA SER A 147 -4.45 -7.28 15.12
C SER A 147 -5.11 -8.13 14.03
N ASN A 148 -4.75 -7.89 12.78
CA ASN A 148 -5.27 -8.60 11.62
C ASN A 148 -4.12 -8.94 10.66
N LEU A 149 -3.89 -10.24 10.42
CA LEU A 149 -2.88 -10.76 9.49
C LEU A 149 -3.56 -11.78 8.57
N ARG A 150 -3.60 -11.48 7.28
CA ARG A 150 -4.20 -12.34 6.26
C ARG A 150 -3.18 -12.70 5.20
N LEU A 151 -2.90 -13.99 5.08
CA LEU A 151 -1.86 -14.55 4.23
C LEU A 151 -2.39 -15.71 3.38
N ASP A 152 -3.71 -15.80 3.19
CA ASP A 152 -4.35 -16.85 2.41
C ASP A 152 -3.79 -16.93 0.99
N ARG A 153 -3.74 -18.13 0.40
CA ARG A 153 -3.28 -18.33 -0.98
C ARG A 153 -1.86 -17.81 -1.22
N ASN A 154 -0.92 -18.35 -0.44
CA ASN A 154 0.53 -18.17 -0.57
C ASN A 154 1.23 -19.55 -0.53
N GLU A 155 2.54 -19.56 -0.44
CA GLU A 155 3.37 -20.79 -0.37
C GLU A 155 4.04 -20.94 1.00
N ILE A 156 3.49 -20.32 2.06
CA ILE A 156 4.10 -20.27 3.39
C ILE A 156 4.09 -21.68 4.01
N SER A 157 5.25 -22.14 4.47
CA SER A 157 5.41 -23.43 5.13
C SER A 157 5.46 -23.33 6.66
N GLU A 158 5.86 -22.19 7.19
CA GLU A 158 5.94 -21.91 8.62
C GLU A 158 5.70 -20.42 8.91
N ILE A 159 5.20 -20.11 10.10
CA ILE A 159 5.04 -18.73 10.58
C ILE A 159 5.22 -18.69 12.10
N ASP A 160 5.97 -17.71 12.58
CA ASP A 160 6.10 -17.41 14.01
C ASP A 160 5.33 -16.14 14.35
N VAL A 161 4.24 -16.28 15.09
CA VAL A 161 3.39 -15.17 15.58
C VAL A 161 3.38 -15.04 17.10
N LYS A 162 4.31 -15.70 17.81
CA LYS A 162 4.36 -15.71 19.28
C LYS A 162 4.43 -14.32 19.89
N ARG A 163 5.10 -13.39 19.22
CA ARG A 163 5.23 -11.99 19.68
C ARG A 163 4.02 -11.11 19.35
N ASN A 164 3.17 -11.54 18.42
CA ASN A 164 2.02 -10.76 17.96
C ASN A 164 0.79 -10.99 18.87
N ILE A 165 0.95 -10.70 20.15
CA ILE A 165 -0.05 -10.99 21.19
C ILE A 165 -1.39 -10.26 21.02
N ASN A 166 -1.41 -9.22 20.17
CA ASN A 166 -2.60 -8.44 19.85
C ASN A 166 -3.41 -9.03 18.68
N LEU A 167 -2.94 -10.14 18.05
CA LEU A 167 -3.65 -10.76 16.94
C LEU A 167 -5.04 -11.23 17.37
N LYS A 168 -6.05 -10.71 16.65
CA LYS A 168 -7.46 -11.09 16.73
C LYS A 168 -7.88 -11.92 15.53
N ARG A 169 -7.18 -11.76 14.40
CA ARG A 169 -7.43 -12.50 13.16
C ARG A 169 -6.11 -12.92 12.54
N LEU A 170 -5.97 -14.24 12.31
CA LEU A 170 -4.90 -14.84 11.52
C LEU A 170 -5.56 -15.74 10.47
N SER A 171 -5.28 -15.53 9.19
CA SER A 171 -5.80 -16.33 8.09
C SER A 171 -4.65 -16.83 7.24
N LEU A 172 -4.58 -18.16 7.05
CA LEU A 172 -3.47 -18.89 6.43
C LEU A 172 -3.96 -19.97 5.46
N SER A 173 -5.23 -19.89 5.02
CA SER A 173 -5.83 -20.90 4.14
C SER A 173 -5.09 -20.98 2.82
N TYR A 174 -5.02 -22.19 2.23
CA TYR A 174 -4.33 -22.41 0.97
C TYR A 174 -2.85 -21.99 1.02
N ASN A 175 -2.12 -22.50 2.02
CA ASN A 175 -0.67 -22.41 2.20
C ASN A 175 -0.09 -23.82 2.39
N ASN A 176 1.22 -23.93 2.55
CA ASN A 176 1.94 -25.21 2.73
C ASN A 176 2.23 -25.52 4.21
N ILE A 177 1.46 -24.93 5.14
CA ILE A 177 1.68 -25.08 6.59
C ILE A 177 1.28 -26.48 7.03
N SER A 178 2.23 -27.23 7.57
CA SER A 178 2.02 -28.57 8.13
C SER A 178 1.78 -28.55 9.65
N SER A 179 2.27 -27.52 10.33
CA SER A 179 2.06 -27.32 11.76
C SER A 179 2.17 -25.83 12.11
N ILE A 180 1.47 -25.43 13.16
CA ILE A 180 1.55 -24.07 13.68
C ILE A 180 1.58 -24.09 15.20
N ASP A 181 2.51 -23.38 15.80
CA ASP A 181 2.58 -23.16 17.23
C ASP A 181 1.92 -21.81 17.56
N VAL A 182 0.74 -21.88 18.18
CA VAL A 182 -0.04 -20.73 18.65
C VAL A 182 -0.03 -20.60 20.17
N SER A 183 0.86 -21.31 20.85
CA SER A 183 1.03 -21.18 22.31
C SER A 183 1.50 -19.77 22.66
N LYS A 184 0.92 -19.21 23.72
CA LYS A 184 1.26 -17.90 24.27
C LYS A 184 2.09 -18.04 25.53
#